data_500a7d5ae5a62efe5502d825de7e7319
#
_entry.id   500a7d5ae5a62efe5502d825de7e7319
#
_cell.length_a   1.000
_cell.length_b   1.000
_cell.length_c   1.000
_cell.angle_alpha   90.00
_cell.angle_beta   90.00
_cell.angle_gamma   90.00
#
_symmetry.space_group_name_H-M   'P 1'
#
loop_
_entity.id
_entity.type
_entity.pdbx_description
1 polymer ?
#
loop_
_entity_poly.entity_id
_entity_poly.type
_entity_poly.pdbx_seq_one_letter_code
_entity_poly.pdbx_strand_id
1 'polypeptide(L)'
;WGLGLPMPELLANLAVWAELFGGFFLIIGLFTRLVSIPLMFTMFVAATSVHATNGWFAITPTNPDTSPALVLSWFNIPGAEVSLRNSESTGQKLEMMRTILDENGNTNWLYENGSIVVLNNGVEFAVTYFILLLALFFIGAGRYTSIDSYLLSRYERIHAQASKID
;
A
#
# COMPACT_ATOMS: atom_id res chain seq x y z
N TRP A 1 -15.27 -12.91 10.26
CA TRP A 1 -14.36 -12.38 9.22
C TRP A 1 -15.11 -12.28 7.90
N GLY A 2 -15.56 -11.06 7.54
CA GLY A 2 -16.64 -10.79 6.60
C GLY A 2 -16.29 -10.68 5.12
N LEU A 3 -15.17 -11.19 4.62
CA LEU A 3 -14.83 -11.06 3.19
C LEU A 3 -15.50 -12.11 2.28
N GLY A 4 -16.23 -13.10 2.85
CA GLY A 4 -16.90 -14.14 2.07
C GLY A 4 -15.96 -15.05 1.24
N LEU A 5 -14.68 -15.03 1.51
CA LEU A 5 -13.69 -15.85 0.80
C LEU A 5 -13.73 -17.29 1.27
N PRO A 6 -13.54 -18.28 0.38
CA PRO A 6 -13.44 -19.68 0.76
C PRO A 6 -12.17 -19.90 1.60
N MET A 7 -12.26 -20.75 2.64
CA MET A 7 -11.14 -21.10 3.53
C MET A 7 -10.37 -19.85 4.07
N PRO A 8 -11.03 -18.93 4.79
CA PRO A 8 -10.46 -17.64 5.16
C PRO A 8 -9.16 -17.74 5.98
N GLU A 9 -9.07 -18.72 6.88
CA GLU A 9 -7.86 -18.93 7.68
C GLU A 9 -6.65 -19.37 6.85
N LEU A 10 -6.87 -20.25 5.87
CA LEU A 10 -5.81 -20.67 4.96
C LEU A 10 -5.32 -19.49 4.11
N LEU A 11 -6.23 -18.72 3.53
CA LEU A 11 -5.89 -17.57 2.69
C LEU A 11 -5.19 -16.47 3.51
N ALA A 12 -5.63 -16.22 4.74
CA ALA A 12 -4.96 -15.27 5.63
C ALA A 12 -3.53 -15.72 5.98
N ASN A 13 -3.34 -17.00 6.32
CA ASN A 13 -2.03 -17.55 6.59
C ASN A 13 -1.12 -17.48 5.34
N LEU A 14 -1.62 -17.81 4.15
CA LEU A 14 -0.86 -17.70 2.92
C LEU A 14 -0.47 -16.25 2.61
N ALA A 15 -1.35 -15.27 2.85
CA ALA A 15 -1.04 -13.86 2.70
C ALA A 15 0.08 -13.43 3.65
N VAL A 16 -0.02 -13.76 4.94
CA VAL A 16 1.02 -13.45 5.94
C VAL A 16 2.37 -14.05 5.56
N TRP A 17 2.39 -15.32 5.14
CA TRP A 17 3.64 -15.98 4.72
C TRP A 17 4.20 -15.38 3.43
N ALA A 18 3.34 -15.05 2.46
CA ALA A 18 3.76 -14.38 1.23
C ALA A 18 4.39 -13.01 1.53
N GLU A 19 3.79 -12.22 2.42
CA GLU A 19 4.32 -10.90 2.79
C GLU A 19 5.64 -11.02 3.58
N LEU A 20 5.72 -11.94 4.55
CA LEU A 20 6.91 -12.12 5.38
C LEU A 20 8.10 -12.60 4.55
N PHE A 21 7.96 -13.72 3.85
CA PHE A 21 9.04 -14.28 3.03
C PHE A 21 9.25 -13.48 1.77
N GLY A 22 8.18 -13.00 1.14
CA GLY A 22 8.28 -12.16 -0.04
C GLY A 22 9.01 -10.86 0.25
N GLY A 23 8.70 -10.18 1.36
CA GLY A 23 9.43 -8.99 1.80
C GLY A 23 10.92 -9.28 2.03
N PHE A 24 11.24 -10.38 2.70
CA PHE A 24 12.63 -10.79 2.91
C PHE A 24 13.36 -11.05 1.57
N PHE A 25 12.75 -11.78 0.65
CA PHE A 25 13.35 -12.05 -0.66
C PHE A 25 13.52 -10.78 -1.50
N LEU A 26 12.59 -9.82 -1.40
CA LEU A 26 12.75 -8.53 -2.08
C LEU A 26 13.93 -7.73 -1.51
N ILE A 27 14.15 -7.74 -0.18
CA ILE A 27 15.25 -7.03 0.48
C ILE A 27 16.60 -7.55 -0.03
N ILE A 28 16.78 -8.87 -0.13
CA ILE A 28 18.03 -9.48 -0.61
C ILE A 28 18.10 -9.55 -2.15
N GLY A 29 17.02 -9.18 -2.84
CA GLY A 29 16.93 -9.22 -4.30
C GLY A 29 17.03 -10.64 -4.87
N LEU A 30 16.32 -11.59 -4.25
CA LEU A 30 16.26 -12.99 -4.68
C LEU A 30 14.90 -13.31 -5.28
N PHE A 31 14.87 -13.83 -6.52
CA PHE A 31 13.66 -14.13 -7.27
C PHE A 31 12.68 -12.95 -7.33
N THR A 32 13.18 -11.72 -7.42
CA THR A 32 12.43 -10.48 -7.27
C THR A 32 11.17 -10.45 -8.12
N ARG A 33 11.26 -10.82 -9.41
CA ARG A 33 10.10 -10.83 -10.32
C ARG A 33 9.06 -11.87 -9.91
N LEU A 34 9.49 -13.07 -9.55
CA LEU A 34 8.61 -14.17 -9.17
C LEU A 34 7.87 -13.85 -7.85
N VAL A 35 8.59 -13.33 -6.88
CA VAL A 35 8.07 -12.99 -5.56
C VAL A 35 7.12 -11.78 -5.62
N SER A 36 7.32 -10.86 -6.55
CA SER A 36 6.42 -9.72 -6.74
C SER A 36 5.00 -10.16 -7.13
N ILE A 37 4.81 -11.30 -7.81
CA ILE A 37 3.49 -11.76 -8.27
C ILE A 37 2.53 -12.05 -7.10
N PRO A 38 2.84 -12.94 -6.14
CA PRO A 38 1.95 -13.19 -5.02
C PRO A 38 1.75 -11.95 -4.15
N LEU A 39 2.77 -11.11 -3.98
CA LEU A 39 2.65 -9.86 -3.24
C LEU A 39 1.72 -8.85 -3.94
N MET A 40 1.78 -8.71 -5.26
CA MET A 40 0.82 -7.90 -6.01
C MET A 40 -0.60 -8.44 -5.84
N PHE A 41 -0.77 -9.76 -5.83
CA PHE A 41 -2.08 -10.36 -5.62
C PHE A 41 -2.63 -10.04 -4.22
N THR A 42 -1.83 -10.13 -3.15
CA THR A 42 -2.26 -9.74 -1.80
C THR A 42 -2.65 -8.27 -1.73
N MET A 43 -1.88 -7.37 -2.34
CA MET A 43 -2.19 -5.93 -2.39
C MET A 43 -3.46 -5.64 -3.21
N PHE A 44 -3.69 -6.36 -4.30
CA PHE A 44 -4.91 -6.24 -5.09
C PHE A 44 -6.14 -6.66 -4.29
N VAL A 45 -6.08 -7.80 -3.60
CA VAL A 45 -7.17 -8.26 -2.73
C VAL A 45 -7.39 -7.29 -1.56
N ALA A 46 -6.33 -6.78 -0.95
CA ALA A 46 -6.42 -5.77 0.10
C ALA A 46 -7.13 -4.50 -0.41
N ALA A 47 -6.72 -3.98 -1.56
CA ALA A 47 -7.32 -2.79 -2.14
C ALA A 47 -8.81 -2.98 -2.45
N THR A 48 -9.18 -4.10 -3.07
CA THR A 48 -10.55 -4.30 -3.60
C THR A 48 -11.52 -4.86 -2.58
N SER A 49 -11.07 -5.71 -1.66
CA SER A 49 -11.94 -6.46 -0.75
C SER A 49 -11.93 -5.92 0.69
N VAL A 50 -10.82 -5.30 1.13
CA VAL A 50 -10.67 -4.83 2.51
C VAL A 50 -10.87 -3.31 2.60
N HIS A 51 -10.21 -2.56 1.73
CA HIS A 51 -10.08 -1.11 1.86
C HIS A 51 -11.02 -0.31 0.94
N ALA A 52 -11.58 -0.92 -0.10
CA ALA A 52 -12.39 -0.24 -1.12
C ALA A 52 -13.57 0.55 -0.54
N THR A 53 -14.22 0.02 0.49
CA THR A 53 -15.36 0.67 1.16
C THR A 53 -14.99 1.93 1.92
N ASN A 54 -13.73 2.08 2.28
CA ASN A 54 -13.23 3.23 3.04
C ASN A 54 -12.85 4.42 2.13
N GLY A 55 -12.89 4.27 0.81
CA GLY A 55 -12.45 5.27 -0.16
C GLY A 55 -10.92 5.26 -0.35
N TRP A 56 -10.37 6.37 -0.85
CA TRP A 56 -8.98 6.42 -1.30
C TRP A 56 -7.96 6.59 -0.18
N PHE A 57 -8.16 7.57 0.71
CA PHE A 57 -7.10 8.05 1.58
C PHE A 57 -6.89 7.19 2.83
N ALA A 58 -5.64 6.98 3.19
CA ALA A 58 -5.24 6.37 4.47
C ALA A 58 -5.59 7.30 5.65
N ILE A 59 -5.36 8.61 5.48
CA ILE A 59 -5.77 9.67 6.40
C ILE A 59 -6.81 10.51 5.69
N THR A 60 -7.97 10.69 6.29
CA THR A 60 -9.06 11.45 5.67
C THR A 60 -8.73 12.95 5.63
N PRO A 61 -8.72 13.58 4.44
CA PRO A 61 -8.73 15.04 4.35
C PRO A 61 -9.98 15.60 5.05
N THR A 62 -9.83 16.69 5.77
CA THR A 62 -10.94 17.25 6.58
C THR A 62 -11.79 18.29 5.86
N ASN A 63 -11.36 18.70 4.68
CA ASN A 63 -12.07 19.65 3.83
C ASN A 63 -12.31 19.05 2.45
N PRO A 64 -13.57 18.80 2.04
CA PRO A 64 -13.89 18.25 0.74
C PRO A 64 -13.47 19.16 -0.42
N ASP A 65 -13.51 20.49 -0.25
CA ASP A 65 -13.19 21.45 -1.30
C ASP A 65 -11.70 21.49 -1.68
N THR A 66 -10.84 21.08 -0.76
CA THR A 66 -9.38 20.98 -0.99
C THR A 66 -8.90 19.54 -1.10
N SER A 67 -9.81 18.58 -1.00
CA SER A 67 -9.49 17.14 -1.09
C SER A 67 -9.04 16.77 -2.50
N PRO A 68 -7.93 16.03 -2.67
CA PRO A 68 -7.55 15.45 -3.96
C PRO A 68 -8.63 14.55 -4.59
N ALA A 69 -9.60 14.07 -3.79
CA ALA A 69 -10.75 13.32 -4.30
C ALA A 69 -11.63 14.11 -5.28
N LEU A 70 -11.59 15.45 -5.23
CA LEU A 70 -12.25 16.29 -6.27
C LEU A 70 -11.70 15.99 -7.66
N VAL A 71 -10.38 15.90 -7.79
CA VAL A 71 -9.75 15.59 -9.08
C VAL A 71 -10.10 14.16 -9.50
N LEU A 72 -10.08 13.21 -8.57
CA LEU A 72 -10.46 11.83 -8.84
C LEU A 72 -11.93 11.71 -9.27
N SER A 73 -12.83 12.54 -8.72
CA SER A 73 -14.25 12.54 -9.08
C SER A 73 -14.50 13.06 -10.51
N TRP A 74 -13.72 14.01 -11.01
CA TRP A 74 -13.81 14.47 -12.40
C TRP A 74 -13.54 13.37 -13.41
N PHE A 75 -12.72 12.39 -13.05
CA PHE A 75 -12.40 11.23 -13.88
C PHE A 75 -13.29 10.00 -13.57
N ASN A 76 -14.32 10.17 -12.74
CA ASN A 76 -15.17 9.06 -12.26
C ASN A 76 -14.40 7.89 -11.67
N ILE A 77 -13.28 8.17 -10.98
CA ILE A 77 -12.47 7.12 -10.33
C ILE A 77 -13.29 6.49 -9.20
N PRO A 78 -13.41 5.16 -9.16
CA PRO A 78 -14.13 4.47 -8.08
C PRO A 78 -13.64 4.87 -6.69
N GLY A 79 -14.54 5.12 -5.75
CA GLY A 79 -14.21 5.52 -4.37
C GLY A 79 -13.98 7.02 -4.17
N ALA A 80 -13.93 7.86 -5.23
CA ALA A 80 -13.73 9.30 -5.11
C ALA A 80 -14.88 9.98 -4.34
N GLU A 81 -16.13 9.66 -4.66
CA GLU A 81 -17.29 10.22 -3.96
C GLU A 81 -17.37 9.77 -2.49
N VAL A 82 -17.00 8.51 -2.22
CA VAL A 82 -16.89 8.00 -0.84
C VAL A 82 -15.87 8.84 -0.08
N SER A 83 -14.73 9.12 -0.68
CA SER A 83 -13.67 9.93 -0.09
C SER A 83 -14.10 11.36 0.19
N LEU A 84 -14.89 11.98 -0.71
CA LEU A 84 -15.45 13.32 -0.49
C LEU A 84 -16.44 13.34 0.67
N ARG A 85 -17.37 12.39 0.73
CA ARG A 85 -18.30 12.26 1.88
C ARG A 85 -17.58 12.01 3.20
N ASN A 86 -16.53 11.19 3.17
CA ASN A 86 -15.70 10.95 4.35
C ASN A 86 -14.99 12.24 4.79
N SER A 87 -14.49 13.04 3.86
CA SER A 87 -13.86 14.34 4.15
C SER A 87 -14.83 15.30 4.83
N GLU A 88 -16.04 15.45 4.32
CA GLU A 88 -17.08 16.31 4.90
C GLU A 88 -17.44 15.84 6.31
N SER A 89 -17.80 14.57 6.47
CA SER A 89 -18.17 14.01 7.79
C SER A 89 -17.03 14.10 8.80
N THR A 90 -15.78 13.87 8.38
CA THR A 90 -14.62 13.95 9.26
C THR A 90 -14.32 15.39 9.65
N GLY A 91 -14.44 16.33 8.71
CA GLY A 91 -14.29 17.77 8.98
C GLY A 91 -15.24 18.23 10.08
N GLN A 92 -16.54 17.94 9.94
CA GLN A 92 -17.57 18.29 10.92
C GLN A 92 -17.29 17.66 12.31
N LYS A 93 -16.91 16.39 12.35
CA LYS A 93 -16.60 15.71 13.62
C LYS A 93 -15.37 16.28 14.30
N LEU A 94 -14.32 16.58 13.55
CA LEU A 94 -13.10 17.19 14.10
C LEU A 94 -13.35 18.62 14.58
N GLU A 95 -14.16 19.39 13.88
CA GLU A 95 -14.56 20.73 14.34
C GLU A 95 -15.30 20.65 15.67
N MET A 96 -16.26 19.74 15.81
CA MET A 96 -16.95 19.52 17.07
C MET A 96 -16.01 19.08 18.19
N MET A 97 -15.09 18.16 17.91
CA MET A 97 -14.08 17.75 18.88
C MET A 97 -13.19 18.89 19.32
N ARG A 98 -12.75 19.75 18.38
CA ARG A 98 -11.94 20.94 18.69
C ARG A 98 -12.69 21.92 19.58
N THR A 99 -13.95 22.18 19.29
CA THR A 99 -14.79 23.07 20.14
C THR A 99 -14.86 22.54 21.58
N ILE A 100 -15.12 21.23 21.76
CA ILE A 100 -15.18 20.62 23.09
C ILE A 100 -13.82 20.73 23.81
N LEU A 101 -12.70 20.53 23.08
CA LEU A 101 -11.36 20.60 23.65
C LEU A 101 -10.98 22.04 23.99
N ASP A 102 -11.38 23.02 23.19
CA ASP A 102 -11.12 24.45 23.45
C ASP A 102 -11.86 24.92 24.71
N GLU A 103 -13.06 24.41 24.96
CA GLU A 103 -13.85 24.74 26.15
C GLU A 103 -13.35 24.07 27.44
N ASN A 104 -12.77 22.88 27.35
CA ASN A 104 -12.50 22.02 28.51
C ASN A 104 -11.05 21.56 28.64
N GLY A 105 -10.16 21.90 27.69
CA GLY A 105 -8.79 21.41 27.66
C GLY A 105 -7.70 22.45 27.42
N ASN A 106 -6.46 22.03 27.51
CA ASN A 106 -5.30 22.84 27.12
C ASN A 106 -4.93 22.51 25.67
N THR A 107 -5.51 23.23 24.73
CA THR A 107 -5.33 23.00 23.29
C THR A 107 -3.92 23.28 22.81
N ASN A 108 -3.17 24.20 23.46
CA ASN A 108 -1.76 24.43 23.14
C ASN A 108 -0.93 23.18 23.38
N TRP A 109 -1.15 22.49 24.49
CA TRP A 109 -0.47 21.25 24.81
C TRP A 109 -0.93 20.08 23.90
N LEU A 110 -2.25 19.98 23.62
CA LEU A 110 -2.82 18.91 22.80
C LEU A 110 -2.32 18.96 21.34
N TYR A 111 -2.05 20.14 20.80
CA TYR A 111 -1.60 20.34 19.43
C TYR A 111 -0.10 20.66 19.30
N GLU A 112 0.66 20.59 20.39
CA GLU A 112 2.10 20.88 20.41
C GLU A 112 2.87 20.07 19.37
N ASN A 113 2.51 18.81 19.20
CA ASN A 113 3.16 17.88 18.26
C ASN A 113 2.44 17.75 16.91
N GLY A 114 1.49 18.63 16.61
CA GLY A 114 0.76 18.65 15.36
C GLY A 114 -0.75 18.43 15.49
N SER A 115 -1.42 18.46 14.34
CA SER A 115 -2.87 18.33 14.29
C SER A 115 -3.34 16.90 14.52
N ILE A 116 -4.49 16.75 15.19
CA ILE A 116 -5.20 15.46 15.28
C ILE A 116 -5.75 15.13 13.89
N VAL A 117 -5.50 13.90 13.44
CA VAL A 117 -5.96 13.37 12.17
C VAL A 117 -6.81 12.12 12.38
N VAL A 118 -7.72 11.86 11.45
CA VAL A 118 -8.56 10.65 11.47
C VAL A 118 -8.01 9.63 10.47
N LEU A 119 -7.60 8.48 10.97
CA LEU A 119 -7.18 7.35 10.15
C LEU A 119 -8.43 6.73 9.50
N ASN A 120 -8.41 6.63 8.19
CA ASN A 120 -9.52 6.11 7.40
C ASN A 120 -9.25 4.70 6.85
N ASN A 121 -7.97 4.35 6.71
CA ASN A 121 -7.54 3.05 6.21
C ASN A 121 -8.08 2.72 4.79
N GLY A 122 -8.06 3.71 3.91
CA GLY A 122 -8.47 3.57 2.51
C GLY A 122 -7.46 2.78 1.65
N VAL A 123 -7.71 2.73 0.34
CA VAL A 123 -6.93 1.90 -0.61
C VAL A 123 -5.52 2.42 -0.91
N GLU A 124 -5.19 3.63 -0.48
CA GLU A 124 -3.97 4.37 -0.84
C GLU A 124 -2.68 3.52 -0.69
N PHE A 125 -2.47 2.92 0.49
CA PHE A 125 -1.27 2.13 0.71
C PHE A 125 -1.25 0.83 -0.09
N ALA A 126 -2.38 0.13 -0.20
CA ALA A 126 -2.46 -1.10 -0.98
C ALA A 126 -2.18 -0.85 -2.46
N VAL A 127 -2.73 0.22 -3.03
CA VAL A 127 -2.46 0.63 -4.42
C VAL A 127 -1.01 1.08 -4.60
N THR A 128 -0.46 1.83 -3.66
CA THR A 128 0.94 2.27 -3.70
C THR A 128 1.89 1.08 -3.71
N TYR A 129 1.71 0.13 -2.80
CA TYR A 129 2.53 -1.08 -2.77
C TYR A 129 2.33 -1.95 -4.00
N PHE A 130 1.12 -2.06 -4.53
CA PHE A 130 0.86 -2.75 -5.78
C PHE A 130 1.67 -2.14 -6.94
N ILE A 131 1.67 -0.82 -7.09
CA ILE A 131 2.43 -0.12 -8.15
C ILE A 131 3.93 -0.32 -7.97
N LEU A 132 4.45 -0.23 -6.74
CA LEU A 132 5.86 -0.49 -6.45
C LEU A 132 6.27 -1.93 -6.80
N LEU A 133 5.45 -2.91 -6.45
CA LEU A 133 5.67 -4.32 -6.78
C LEU A 133 5.58 -4.56 -8.29
N LEU A 134 4.66 -3.89 -8.98
CA LEU A 134 4.54 -3.93 -10.44
C LEU A 134 5.81 -3.36 -11.11
N ALA A 135 6.34 -2.26 -10.59
CA ALA A 135 7.62 -1.73 -11.04
C ALA A 135 8.77 -2.72 -10.82
N LEU A 136 8.85 -3.35 -9.65
CA LEU A 136 9.85 -4.38 -9.35
C LEU A 136 9.70 -5.62 -10.23
N PHE A 137 8.49 -6.00 -10.59
CA PHE A 137 8.23 -7.10 -11.52
C PHE A 137 8.85 -6.84 -12.91
N PHE A 138 8.72 -5.63 -13.44
CA PHE A 138 9.28 -5.28 -14.74
C PHE A 138 10.78 -4.99 -14.69
N ILE A 139 11.25 -4.22 -13.73
CA ILE A 139 12.65 -3.82 -13.58
C ILE A 139 13.49 -5.00 -13.07
N GLY A 140 12.96 -5.78 -12.12
CA GLY A 140 13.69 -6.82 -11.41
C GLY A 140 14.57 -6.26 -10.30
N ALA A 141 15.47 -7.12 -9.80
CA ALA A 141 16.39 -6.78 -8.72
C ALA A 141 17.51 -5.82 -9.19
N GLY A 142 17.99 -5.00 -8.25
CA GLY A 142 19.09 -4.07 -8.50
C GLY A 142 20.37 -4.77 -8.96
N ARG A 143 21.10 -4.13 -9.87
CA ARG A 143 22.29 -4.70 -10.55
C ARG A 143 23.48 -4.94 -9.62
N TYR A 144 23.61 -4.18 -8.56
CA TYR A 144 24.84 -4.17 -7.76
C TYR A 144 24.76 -4.96 -6.45
N THR A 145 23.56 -5.05 -5.86
CA THR A 145 23.40 -5.57 -4.49
C THR A 145 22.45 -6.77 -4.39
N SER A 146 21.96 -7.27 -5.51
CA SER A 146 20.99 -8.36 -5.51
C SER A 146 21.63 -9.72 -5.74
N ILE A 147 21.07 -10.74 -5.08
CA ILE A 147 21.46 -12.13 -5.30
C ILE A 147 21.14 -12.57 -6.75
N ASP A 148 20.02 -12.12 -7.31
CA ASP A 148 19.64 -12.41 -8.71
C ASP A 148 20.74 -11.97 -9.70
N SER A 149 21.28 -10.76 -9.51
CA SER A 149 22.37 -10.24 -10.38
C SER A 149 23.66 -11.04 -10.24
N TYR A 150 23.99 -11.43 -9.01
CA TYR A 150 25.17 -12.27 -8.77
C TYR A 150 25.02 -13.65 -9.41
N LEU A 151 23.87 -14.29 -9.25
CA LEU A 151 23.60 -15.61 -9.86
C LEU A 151 23.61 -15.54 -11.38
N LEU A 152 23.00 -14.51 -11.97
CA LEU A 152 22.98 -14.32 -13.42
C LEU A 152 24.39 -14.14 -13.97
N SER A 153 25.19 -13.28 -13.39
CA SER A 153 26.57 -13.03 -13.84
C SER A 153 27.47 -14.26 -13.67
N ARG A 154 27.21 -15.10 -12.69
CA ARG A 154 27.92 -16.38 -12.53
C ARG A 154 27.51 -17.40 -13.58
N TYR A 155 26.22 -17.50 -13.86
CA TYR A 155 25.68 -18.35 -14.91
C TYR A 155 26.28 -18.01 -16.30
N GLU A 156 26.28 -16.73 -16.66
CA GLU A 156 26.84 -16.24 -17.93
C GLU A 156 28.35 -16.57 -18.07
N ARG A 157 29.14 -16.42 -16.98
CA ARG A 157 30.56 -16.77 -16.97
C ARG A 157 30.78 -18.26 -17.22
N ILE A 158 29.99 -19.13 -16.61
CA ILE A 158 30.10 -20.59 -16.78
C ILE A 158 29.82 -20.98 -18.25
N HIS A 159 28.73 -20.44 -18.82
CA HIS A 159 28.36 -20.71 -20.20
C HIS A 159 29.34 -20.15 -21.21
N ALA A 160 29.89 -18.96 -20.97
CA ALA A 160 30.94 -18.39 -21.83
C ALA A 160 32.25 -19.15 -21.77
N GLN A 161 32.56 -19.86 -20.69
CA GLN A 161 33.71 -20.77 -20.61
C GLN A 161 33.44 -22.08 -21.34
N ALA A 162 32.23 -22.63 -21.22
CA ALA A 162 31.85 -23.88 -21.92
C ALA A 162 31.90 -23.72 -23.44
N SER A 163 31.39 -22.59 -23.97
CA SER A 163 31.39 -22.33 -25.43
C SER A 163 32.75 -22.04 -26.04
N LYS A 164 33.83 -21.95 -25.26
CA LYS A 164 35.20 -21.78 -25.75
C LYS A 164 35.98 -23.10 -25.84
N ILE A 165 35.39 -24.18 -25.33
CA ILE A 165 36.02 -25.51 -25.27
C ILE A 165 35.51 -26.40 -26.42
N ASP A 166 34.37 -26.07 -27.01
CA ASP A 166 33.83 -26.64 -28.25
C ASP A 166 34.34 -25.85 -29.48
#